data_29e7ea193417e4a105aae78b60bc7a5b
#
_entry.id   29e7ea193417e4a105aae78b60bc7a5b
#
_cell.length_a   1.000
_cell.length_b   1.000
_cell.length_c   1.000
_cell.angle_alpha   90.00
_cell.angle_beta   90.00
_cell.angle_gamma   90.00
#
_symmetry.space_group_name_H-M   'P 1'
#
loop_
_entity.id
_entity.type
_entity.pdbx_description
1 polymer ?
#
loop_
_entity_poly.entity_id
_entity_poly.type
_entity_poly.pdbx_seq_one_letter_code
_entity_poly.pdbx_strand_id
1 'polypeptide(L)'
;SFFCFVCTNATFTNSTVQEEVSKIQSSVLLVVDEAHNFGARSLSRLLDDRFTYRLALSATLDRHRDDEGTAFLYDFFGKKCIEYSLEKAIDQDKLTKYKYYPIPVYLTDEELEKYEQKSYEMSKCLIKGKDGKYKLNKRGEILAMERARIVAGASQKLEALREYIAPYADDNNILV
;
A
#
# COMPACT_ATOMS: atom_id res chain seq x y z
N SER A 1 7.30 -24.16 -26.64
CA SER A 1 7.31 -24.46 -25.19
C SER A 1 6.73 -23.29 -24.42
N PHE A 2 5.96 -23.60 -23.40
CA PHE A 2 5.38 -22.61 -22.48
C PHE A 2 6.12 -22.72 -21.14
N PHE A 3 6.45 -21.60 -20.51
CA PHE A 3 6.93 -21.58 -19.14
C PHE A 3 6.22 -20.48 -18.35
N CYS A 4 6.16 -20.63 -17.03
CA CYS A 4 5.62 -19.67 -16.12
C CYS A 4 6.66 -19.39 -15.04
N PHE A 5 6.89 -18.11 -14.75
CA PHE A 5 7.77 -17.66 -13.68
C PHE A 5 6.97 -16.83 -12.68
N VAL A 6 7.03 -17.22 -11.42
CA VAL A 6 6.35 -16.54 -10.31
C VAL A 6 7.40 -16.03 -9.33
N CYS A 7 7.34 -14.76 -8.98
CA CYS A 7 8.28 -14.17 -8.05
C CYS A 7 7.64 -13.03 -7.24
N THR A 8 8.31 -12.63 -6.17
CA THR A 8 7.94 -11.41 -5.40
C THR A 8 8.40 -10.14 -6.12
N ASN A 9 7.83 -8.98 -5.76
CA ASN A 9 8.28 -7.69 -6.27
C ASN A 9 9.79 -7.46 -6.00
N ALA A 10 10.28 -7.88 -4.83
CA ALA A 10 11.70 -7.77 -4.50
C ALA A 10 12.58 -8.62 -5.44
N THR A 11 12.16 -9.83 -5.76
CA THR A 11 12.87 -10.69 -6.72
C THR A 11 12.77 -10.11 -8.13
N PHE A 12 11.62 -9.56 -8.53
CA PHE A 12 11.44 -8.93 -9.83
C PHE A 12 12.36 -7.72 -10.04
N THR A 13 12.69 -6.97 -8.97
CA THR A 13 13.64 -5.83 -9.05
C THR A 13 15.10 -6.25 -9.18
N ASN A 14 15.44 -7.53 -9.01
CA ASN A 14 16.80 -8.01 -9.09
C ASN A 14 17.34 -7.90 -10.52
N SER A 15 18.57 -7.38 -10.68
CA SER A 15 19.20 -7.15 -11.99
C SER A 15 19.35 -8.44 -12.80
N THR A 16 19.72 -9.56 -12.15
CA THR A 16 19.84 -10.84 -12.83
C THR A 16 18.49 -11.31 -13.40
N VAL A 17 17.41 -11.13 -12.63
CA VAL A 17 16.05 -11.45 -13.12
C VAL A 17 15.68 -10.56 -14.30
N GLN A 18 15.95 -9.25 -14.22
CA GLN A 18 15.67 -8.31 -15.31
C GLN A 18 16.51 -8.63 -16.55
N GLU A 19 17.75 -9.09 -16.40
CA GLU A 19 18.58 -9.56 -17.52
C GLU A 19 17.97 -10.79 -18.21
N GLU A 20 17.49 -11.78 -17.44
CA GLU A 20 16.83 -12.96 -18.01
C GLU A 20 15.51 -12.60 -18.70
N VAL A 21 14.70 -11.75 -18.06
CA VAL A 21 13.45 -11.24 -18.65
C VAL A 21 13.74 -10.48 -19.96
N SER A 22 14.85 -9.74 -20.04
CA SER A 22 15.21 -8.99 -21.25
C SER A 22 15.59 -9.87 -22.46
N LYS A 23 15.99 -11.12 -22.22
CA LYS A 23 16.34 -12.09 -23.27
C LYS A 23 15.12 -12.75 -23.92
N ILE A 24 13.93 -12.58 -23.35
CA ILE A 24 12.71 -13.20 -23.87
C ILE A 24 12.28 -12.47 -25.13
N GLN A 25 12.23 -13.19 -26.25
CA GLN A 25 11.85 -12.66 -27.57
C GLN A 25 10.42 -13.02 -27.98
N SER A 26 9.78 -13.90 -27.24
CA SER A 26 8.38 -14.30 -27.49
C SER A 26 7.40 -13.36 -26.79
N SER A 27 6.12 -13.48 -27.17
CA SER A 27 5.05 -12.74 -26.48
C SER A 27 5.00 -13.14 -25.00
N VAL A 28 4.93 -12.15 -24.13
CA VAL A 28 4.92 -12.29 -22.68
C VAL A 28 3.61 -11.76 -22.12
N LEU A 29 2.98 -12.54 -21.23
CA LEU A 29 1.92 -12.06 -20.36
C LEU A 29 2.54 -11.71 -19.01
N LEU A 30 2.45 -10.44 -18.62
CA LEU A 30 2.77 -10.00 -17.27
C LEU A 30 1.48 -9.96 -16.44
N VAL A 31 1.46 -10.70 -15.33
CA VAL A 31 0.40 -10.63 -14.31
C VAL A 31 0.99 -10.03 -13.05
N VAL A 32 0.41 -8.95 -12.57
CA VAL A 32 0.88 -8.25 -11.37
C VAL A 32 -0.22 -8.24 -10.33
N ASP A 33 0.03 -8.92 -9.21
CA ASP A 33 -0.82 -8.82 -8.03
C ASP A 33 -0.39 -7.62 -7.18
N GLU A 34 -1.35 -7.00 -6.48
CA GLU A 34 -1.18 -5.73 -5.77
C GLU A 34 -0.54 -4.66 -6.68
N ALA A 35 -1.07 -4.53 -7.88
CA ALA A 35 -0.50 -3.71 -8.96
C ALA A 35 -0.33 -2.23 -8.58
N HIS A 36 -1.07 -1.72 -7.58
CA HIS A 36 -0.90 -0.38 -7.05
C HIS A 36 0.53 -0.09 -6.59
N ASN A 37 1.30 -1.11 -6.18
CA ASN A 37 2.70 -0.95 -5.79
C ASN A 37 3.58 -0.50 -6.97
N PHE A 38 3.23 -0.91 -8.19
CA PHE A 38 4.01 -0.60 -9.40
C PHE A 38 3.85 0.83 -9.90
N GLY A 39 3.00 1.64 -9.31
CA GLY A 39 3.00 3.08 -9.51
C GLY A 39 4.21 3.81 -8.88
N ALA A 40 4.92 3.16 -7.94
CA ALA A 40 6.14 3.73 -7.36
C ALA A 40 7.26 3.77 -8.39
N ARG A 41 8.05 4.86 -8.42
CA ARG A 41 9.15 5.07 -9.40
C ARG A 41 10.17 3.93 -9.49
N SER A 42 10.41 3.22 -8.39
CA SER A 42 11.34 2.09 -8.36
C SER A 42 10.84 0.90 -9.16
N LEU A 43 9.53 0.66 -9.19
CA LEU A 43 8.89 -0.46 -9.86
C LEU A 43 8.35 -0.08 -11.24
N SER A 44 7.81 1.13 -11.42
CA SER A 44 7.24 1.59 -12.68
C SER A 44 8.23 1.54 -13.84
N ARG A 45 9.50 1.86 -13.58
CA ARG A 45 10.58 1.81 -14.60
C ARG A 45 10.91 0.40 -15.11
N LEU A 46 10.41 -0.65 -14.45
CA LEU A 46 10.58 -2.05 -14.86
C LEU A 46 9.45 -2.51 -15.77
N LEU A 47 8.42 -1.69 -15.92
CA LEU A 47 7.27 -1.93 -16.77
C LEU A 47 7.51 -1.23 -18.11
N ASP A 48 7.68 -2.02 -19.17
CA ASP A 48 7.93 -1.51 -20.52
C ASP A 48 7.17 -2.33 -21.58
N ASP A 49 7.33 -1.97 -22.85
CA ASP A 49 6.58 -2.53 -23.97
C ASP A 49 6.96 -3.97 -24.34
N ARG A 50 7.98 -4.56 -23.72
CA ARG A 50 8.30 -5.99 -23.89
C ARG A 50 7.16 -6.88 -23.40
N PHE A 51 6.38 -6.44 -22.43
CA PHE A 51 5.21 -7.16 -21.95
C PHE A 51 4.03 -6.93 -22.91
N THR A 52 3.86 -7.86 -23.85
CA THR A 52 2.83 -7.80 -24.91
C THR A 52 1.42 -7.81 -24.33
N TYR A 53 1.20 -8.67 -23.32
CA TYR A 53 -0.08 -8.81 -22.61
C TYR A 53 0.14 -8.42 -21.15
N ARG A 54 -0.84 -7.72 -20.57
CA ARG A 54 -0.70 -7.11 -19.27
C ARG A 54 -1.98 -7.30 -18.47
N LEU A 55 -1.87 -7.78 -17.25
CA LEU A 55 -2.98 -7.96 -16.32
C LEU A 55 -2.59 -7.43 -14.94
N ALA A 56 -3.31 -6.45 -14.46
CA ALA A 56 -3.19 -5.91 -13.11
C ALA A 56 -4.32 -6.45 -12.24
N LEU A 57 -3.97 -6.98 -11.08
CA LEU A 57 -4.88 -7.37 -10.01
C LEU A 57 -4.64 -6.43 -8.83
N SER A 58 -5.69 -5.77 -8.34
CA SER A 58 -5.59 -4.89 -7.17
C SER A 58 -6.97 -4.62 -6.61
N ALA A 59 -7.08 -4.55 -5.29
CA ALA A 59 -8.30 -4.08 -4.64
C ALA A 59 -8.57 -2.59 -4.94
N THR A 60 -7.50 -1.79 -5.01
CA THR A 60 -7.54 -0.36 -5.36
C THR A 60 -6.34 -0.04 -6.24
N LEU A 61 -6.58 0.39 -7.47
CA LEU A 61 -5.49 0.83 -8.36
C LEU A 61 -5.10 2.28 -8.07
N ASP A 62 -6.05 3.07 -7.58
CA ASP A 62 -5.85 4.48 -7.26
C ASP A 62 -4.95 4.62 -6.03
N ARG A 63 -3.83 5.31 -6.20
CA ARG A 63 -2.82 5.50 -5.17
C ARG A 63 -3.10 6.77 -4.37
N HIS A 64 -3.10 6.64 -3.06
CA HIS A 64 -3.32 7.80 -2.19
C HIS A 64 -2.22 8.85 -2.37
N ARG A 65 -2.60 10.08 -2.76
CA ARG A 65 -1.71 11.24 -2.99
C ARG A 65 -0.60 11.00 -4.03
N ASP A 66 -0.84 10.11 -4.99
CA ASP A 66 0.10 9.80 -6.07
C ASP A 66 -0.65 9.69 -7.40
N ASP A 67 -1.10 10.84 -7.91
CA ASP A 67 -1.85 10.93 -9.16
C ASP A 67 -0.99 10.51 -10.36
N GLU A 68 0.33 10.81 -10.35
CA GLU A 68 1.26 10.42 -11.40
C GLU A 68 1.43 8.90 -11.48
N GLY A 69 1.60 8.25 -10.32
CA GLY A 69 1.70 6.78 -10.25
C GLY A 69 0.40 6.10 -10.65
N THR A 70 -0.75 6.66 -10.27
CA THR A 70 -2.07 6.18 -10.69
C THR A 70 -2.25 6.30 -12.20
N ALA A 71 -1.96 7.47 -12.79
CA ALA A 71 -2.06 7.68 -14.22
C ALA A 71 -1.16 6.72 -15.01
N PHE A 72 0.08 6.52 -14.56
CA PHE A 72 1.01 5.56 -15.16
C PHE A 72 0.44 4.13 -15.18
N LEU A 73 -0.18 3.68 -14.09
CA LEU A 73 -0.76 2.33 -14.03
C LEU A 73 -1.90 2.14 -15.03
N TYR A 74 -2.78 3.14 -15.16
CA TYR A 74 -3.86 3.09 -16.14
C TYR A 74 -3.35 3.16 -17.58
N ASP A 75 -2.31 3.93 -17.83
CA ASP A 75 -1.66 4.01 -19.14
C ASP A 75 -1.02 2.67 -19.53
N PHE A 76 -0.30 2.05 -18.60
CA PHE A 76 0.40 0.79 -18.84
C PHE A 76 -0.52 -0.42 -18.93
N PHE A 77 -1.45 -0.61 -17.98
CA PHE A 77 -2.33 -1.77 -17.92
C PHE A 77 -3.64 -1.59 -18.68
N GLY A 78 -4.02 -0.36 -18.99
CA GLY A 78 -5.27 -0.05 -19.68
C GLY A 78 -6.46 0.10 -18.73
N LYS A 79 -7.66 -0.06 -19.29
CA LYS A 79 -8.91 0.17 -18.57
C LYS A 79 -9.25 -0.98 -17.62
N LYS A 80 -9.90 -0.64 -16.50
CA LYS A 80 -10.52 -1.64 -15.63
C LYS A 80 -11.52 -2.49 -16.43
N CYS A 81 -11.25 -3.77 -16.57
CA CYS A 81 -12.09 -4.70 -17.33
C CYS A 81 -13.09 -5.45 -16.45
N ILE A 82 -12.75 -5.69 -15.18
CA ILE A 82 -13.61 -6.40 -14.22
C ILE A 82 -13.54 -5.67 -12.90
N GLU A 83 -14.67 -5.55 -12.23
CA GLU A 83 -14.77 -5.14 -10.84
C GLU A 83 -15.58 -6.20 -10.07
N TYR A 84 -14.97 -6.70 -9.01
CA TYR A 84 -15.59 -7.66 -8.12
C TYR A 84 -15.55 -7.10 -6.70
N SER A 85 -16.63 -6.38 -6.34
CA SER A 85 -16.69 -5.69 -5.06
C SER A 85 -16.77 -6.66 -3.88
N LEU A 86 -16.33 -6.20 -2.70
CA LEU A 86 -16.44 -6.93 -1.45
C LEU A 86 -17.89 -7.34 -1.14
N GLU A 87 -18.85 -6.45 -1.37
CA GLU A 87 -20.28 -6.70 -1.21
C GLU A 87 -20.73 -7.86 -2.09
N LYS A 88 -20.40 -7.82 -3.38
CA LYS A 88 -20.74 -8.88 -4.34
C LYS A 88 -20.12 -10.22 -3.94
N ALA A 89 -18.90 -10.21 -3.43
CA ALA A 89 -18.22 -11.43 -2.98
C ALA A 89 -18.91 -12.03 -1.73
N ILE A 90 -19.38 -11.19 -0.81
CA ILE A 90 -20.13 -11.61 0.37
C ILE A 90 -21.52 -12.14 -0.03
N ASP A 91 -22.22 -11.44 -0.90
CA ASP A 91 -23.56 -11.83 -1.36
C ASP A 91 -23.55 -13.17 -2.13
N GLN A 92 -22.45 -13.47 -2.79
CA GLN A 92 -22.24 -14.74 -3.52
C GLN A 92 -21.58 -15.83 -2.67
N ASP A 93 -21.51 -15.67 -1.35
CA ASP A 93 -20.86 -16.60 -0.41
C ASP A 93 -19.41 -16.97 -0.79
N LYS A 94 -18.70 -16.04 -1.47
CA LYS A 94 -17.27 -16.20 -1.78
C LYS A 94 -16.38 -15.63 -0.66
N LEU A 95 -16.93 -14.75 0.15
CA LEU A 95 -16.29 -14.21 1.36
C LEU A 95 -17.23 -14.36 2.55
N THR A 96 -16.64 -14.64 3.70
CA THR A 96 -17.36 -14.72 4.97
C THR A 96 -17.88 -13.34 5.37
N LYS A 97 -19.13 -13.29 5.82
CA LYS A 97 -19.70 -12.07 6.41
C LYS A 97 -18.92 -11.74 7.68
N TYR A 98 -18.59 -10.46 7.84
CA TYR A 98 -17.88 -9.98 9.03
C TYR A 98 -18.56 -8.74 9.59
N LYS A 99 -18.28 -8.46 10.86
CA LYS A 99 -18.68 -7.23 11.52
C LYS A 99 -17.41 -6.43 11.83
N TYR A 100 -17.42 -5.15 11.50
CA TYR A 100 -16.32 -4.24 11.79
C TYR A 100 -16.67 -3.35 12.97
N TYR A 101 -15.86 -3.41 14.02
CA TYR A 101 -16.01 -2.62 15.24
C TYR A 101 -14.79 -1.73 15.44
N PRO A 102 -14.83 -0.46 15.06
CA PRO A 102 -13.74 0.46 15.35
C PRO A 102 -13.72 0.77 16.86
N ILE A 103 -12.57 0.57 17.49
CA ILE A 103 -12.33 0.93 18.88
C ILE A 103 -11.45 2.17 18.89
N PRO A 104 -12.00 3.37 19.16
CA PRO A 104 -11.21 4.57 19.26
C PRO A 104 -10.35 4.53 20.53
N VAL A 105 -9.07 4.86 20.39
CA VAL A 105 -8.13 5.05 21.49
C VAL A 105 -7.49 6.43 21.37
N TYR A 106 -7.12 7.00 22.50
CA TYR A 106 -6.50 8.32 22.55
C TYR A 106 -5.01 8.18 22.83
N LEU A 107 -4.24 9.18 22.42
CA LEU A 107 -2.86 9.31 22.86
C LEU A 107 -2.85 9.72 24.34
N THR A 108 -1.87 9.23 25.09
CA THR A 108 -1.61 9.78 26.44
C THR A 108 -1.12 11.23 26.32
N ASP A 109 -1.17 11.98 27.42
CA ASP A 109 -0.72 13.39 27.43
C ASP A 109 0.72 13.51 26.93
N GLU A 110 1.62 12.60 27.34
CA GLU A 110 3.01 12.59 26.88
C GLU A 110 3.15 12.26 25.37
N GLU A 111 2.34 11.33 24.88
CA GLU A 111 2.32 10.97 23.47
C GLU A 111 1.74 12.12 22.63
N LEU A 112 0.69 12.78 23.12
CA LEU A 112 0.06 13.93 22.48
C LEU A 112 1.02 15.10 22.38
N GLU A 113 1.74 15.43 23.45
CA GLU A 113 2.75 16.49 23.45
C GLU A 113 3.84 16.23 22.40
N LYS A 114 4.36 15.00 22.35
CA LYS A 114 5.33 14.59 21.33
C LYS A 114 4.76 14.70 19.90
N TYR A 115 3.50 14.32 19.71
CA TYR A 115 2.82 14.41 18.42
C TYR A 115 2.64 15.86 17.97
N GLU A 116 2.23 16.74 18.89
CA GLU A 116 2.06 18.17 18.61
C GLU A 116 3.40 18.85 18.30
N GLN A 117 4.44 18.54 19.08
CA GLN A 117 5.79 19.03 18.81
C GLN A 117 6.27 18.65 17.41
N LYS A 118 6.14 17.36 17.03
CA LYS A 118 6.52 16.90 15.70
C LYS A 118 5.68 17.56 14.60
N SER A 119 4.39 17.77 14.86
CA SER A 119 3.49 18.46 13.93
C SER A 119 3.91 19.91 13.69
N TYR A 120 4.30 20.61 14.77
CA TYR A 120 4.80 21.97 14.70
C TYR A 120 6.14 22.07 13.96
N GLU A 121 7.09 21.19 14.27
CA GLU A 121 8.37 21.14 13.55
C GLU A 121 8.18 20.82 12.06
N MET A 122 7.26 19.91 11.73
CA MET A 122 6.92 19.53 10.37
C MET A 122 6.32 20.70 9.58
N SER A 123 5.49 21.54 10.23
CA SER A 123 4.89 22.71 9.57
C SER A 123 5.93 23.71 9.06
N LYS A 124 7.10 23.79 9.73
CA LYS A 124 8.24 24.63 9.31
C LYS A 124 9.04 24.07 8.14
N CYS A 125 8.79 22.80 7.79
CA CYS A 125 9.49 22.09 6.72
C CYS A 125 8.75 22.12 5.38
N LEU A 126 7.67 22.91 5.27
CA LEU A 126 6.93 23.10 4.05
C LEU A 126 7.70 23.98 3.06
N ILE A 127 7.88 23.49 1.84
CA ILE A 127 8.47 24.21 0.72
C ILE A 127 7.46 24.30 -0.43
N LYS A 128 7.45 25.42 -1.13
CA LYS A 128 6.59 25.60 -2.30
C LYS A 128 7.24 24.94 -3.51
N GLY A 129 6.59 23.95 -4.08
CA GLY A 129 7.03 23.28 -5.30
C GLY A 129 6.89 24.17 -6.55
N LYS A 130 7.49 23.76 -7.65
CA LYS A 130 7.37 24.45 -8.96
C LYS A 130 5.92 24.45 -9.49
N ASP A 131 5.12 23.51 -9.06
CA ASP A 131 3.69 23.36 -9.34
C ASP A 131 2.79 24.24 -8.47
N GLY A 132 3.39 25.09 -7.62
CA GLY A 132 2.67 25.96 -6.68
C GLY A 132 2.13 25.25 -5.43
N LYS A 133 2.21 23.93 -5.35
CA LYS A 133 1.76 23.14 -4.20
C LYS A 133 2.85 23.10 -3.13
N TYR A 134 2.41 23.04 -1.87
CA TYR A 134 3.33 22.87 -0.75
C TYR A 134 3.67 21.39 -0.57
N LYS A 135 4.96 21.09 -0.43
CA LYS A 135 5.49 19.75 -0.16
C LYS A 135 6.43 19.80 1.04
N LEU A 136 6.57 18.70 1.73
CA LEU A 136 7.58 18.58 2.78
C LEU A 136 8.97 18.44 2.15
N ASN A 137 9.98 19.07 2.76
CA ASN A 137 11.36 18.74 2.46
C ASN A 137 11.77 17.41 3.13
N LYS A 138 12.98 16.91 2.87
CA LYS A 138 13.48 15.63 3.43
C LYS A 138 13.37 15.56 4.96
N ARG A 139 13.63 16.65 5.67
CA ARG A 139 13.49 16.70 7.14
C ARG A 139 12.02 16.58 7.53
N GLY A 140 11.12 17.26 6.83
CA GLY A 140 9.69 17.17 7.06
C GLY A 140 9.12 15.78 6.82
N GLU A 141 9.64 15.05 5.83
CA GLU A 141 9.26 13.65 5.58
C GLU A 141 9.68 12.73 6.75
N ILE A 142 10.88 12.92 7.29
CA ILE A 142 11.35 12.19 8.48
C ILE A 142 10.45 12.49 9.68
N LEU A 143 10.15 13.78 9.94
CA LEU A 143 9.26 14.18 11.02
C LEU A 143 7.85 13.61 10.86
N ALA A 144 7.34 13.53 9.62
CA ALA A 144 6.05 12.90 9.33
C ALA A 144 6.05 11.40 9.68
N MET A 145 7.14 10.68 9.36
CA MET A 145 7.30 9.28 9.74
C MET A 145 7.40 9.10 11.26
N GLU A 146 8.16 9.95 11.94
CA GLU A 146 8.28 9.92 13.41
C GLU A 146 6.93 10.18 14.07
N ARG A 147 6.17 11.16 13.58
CA ARG A 147 4.81 11.44 14.06
C ARG A 147 3.87 10.26 13.83
N ALA A 148 3.93 9.63 12.66
CA ALA A 148 3.13 8.44 12.37
C ALA A 148 3.46 7.27 13.30
N ARG A 149 4.73 7.11 13.71
CA ARG A 149 5.16 6.08 14.67
C ARG A 149 4.57 6.30 16.06
N ILE A 150 4.38 7.55 16.51
CA ILE A 150 3.72 7.83 17.79
C ILE A 150 2.29 7.29 17.77
N VAL A 151 1.55 7.60 16.69
CA VAL A 151 0.17 7.10 16.54
C VAL A 151 0.14 5.58 16.39
N ALA A 152 1.06 5.00 15.61
CA ALA A 152 1.13 3.55 15.42
C ALA A 152 1.43 2.80 16.72
N GLY A 153 2.31 3.37 17.57
CA GLY A 153 2.76 2.79 18.83
C GLY A 153 1.99 3.27 20.07
N ALA A 154 0.83 3.92 19.90
CA ALA A 154 0.06 4.46 21.03
C ALA A 154 -0.23 3.36 22.07
N SER A 155 0.18 3.61 23.32
CA SER A 155 0.17 2.64 24.42
C SER A 155 -1.23 2.10 24.74
N GLN A 156 -2.24 2.95 24.69
CA GLN A 156 -3.64 2.58 24.95
C GLN A 156 -4.21 1.56 23.95
N LYS A 157 -3.58 1.36 22.79
CA LYS A 157 -4.03 0.34 21.83
C LYS A 157 -3.94 -1.07 22.39
N LEU A 158 -2.84 -1.38 23.09
CA LEU A 158 -2.65 -2.69 23.68
C LEU A 158 -3.61 -2.96 24.83
N GLU A 159 -3.91 -1.93 25.62
CA GLU A 159 -4.87 -2.05 26.74
C GLU A 159 -6.27 -2.25 26.21
N ALA A 160 -6.72 -1.42 25.27
CA ALA A 160 -8.02 -1.59 24.63
C ALA A 160 -8.16 -2.95 23.95
N LEU A 161 -7.10 -3.44 23.31
CA LEU A 161 -7.09 -4.77 22.69
C LEU A 161 -7.22 -5.88 23.74
N ARG A 162 -6.49 -5.81 24.86
CA ARG A 162 -6.58 -6.79 25.95
C ARG A 162 -7.97 -6.83 26.55
N GLU A 163 -8.57 -5.68 26.83
CA GLU A 163 -9.93 -5.57 27.34
C GLU A 163 -10.95 -6.17 26.36
N TYR A 164 -10.77 -5.90 25.06
CA TYR A 164 -11.68 -6.40 24.04
C TYR A 164 -11.57 -7.92 23.85
N ILE A 165 -10.37 -8.49 23.94
CA ILE A 165 -10.12 -9.93 23.74
C ILE A 165 -10.43 -10.74 25.00
N ALA A 166 -10.34 -10.16 26.19
CA ALA A 166 -10.51 -10.88 27.45
C ALA A 166 -11.78 -11.75 27.53
N PRO A 167 -12.95 -11.32 27.04
CA PRO A 167 -14.15 -12.14 27.02
C PRO A 167 -14.08 -13.39 26.13
N TYR A 168 -13.13 -13.41 25.20
CA TYR A 168 -12.94 -14.46 24.19
C TYR A 168 -11.69 -15.30 24.45
N ALA A 169 -11.11 -15.24 25.66
CA ALA A 169 -9.84 -15.90 25.98
C ALA A 169 -9.85 -17.43 25.75
N ASP A 170 -11.01 -18.03 25.87
CA ASP A 170 -11.21 -19.48 25.68
C ASP A 170 -11.66 -19.84 24.25
N ASP A 171 -11.87 -18.85 23.38
CA ASP A 171 -12.28 -19.08 22.00
C ASP A 171 -11.09 -19.49 21.12
N ASN A 172 -11.37 -20.36 20.14
CA ASN A 172 -10.38 -20.77 19.15
C ASN A 172 -10.43 -19.87 17.92
N ASN A 173 -9.30 -19.81 17.18
CA ASN A 173 -9.18 -19.07 15.91
C ASN A 173 -9.26 -17.54 16.04
N ILE A 174 -8.75 -16.98 17.13
CA ILE A 174 -8.53 -15.54 17.25
C ILE A 174 -7.20 -15.19 16.61
N LEU A 175 -7.21 -14.26 15.64
CA LEU A 175 -6.02 -13.68 15.05
C LEU A 175 -5.87 -12.25 15.58
N VAL A 176 -4.70 -11.91 16.14
CA VAL A 176 -4.37 -10.60 16.70
C VAL A 176 -3.17 -9.99 15.98
#